data_6b34795504b3926620adc07ab990bd11
#
_entry.id   6b34795504b3926620adc07ab990bd11
#
_cell.length_a   1.000
_cell.length_b   1.000
_cell.length_c   1.000
_cell.angle_alpha   90.00
_cell.angle_beta   90.00
_cell.angle_gamma   90.00
#
_symmetry.space_group_name_H-M   'P 1'
#
loop_
_entity.id
_entity.type
_entity.pdbx_description
1 polymer ?
#
loop_
_entity_poly.entity_id
_entity_poly.type
_entity_poly.pdbx_seq_one_letter_code
_entity_poly.pdbx_strand_id
1 'polypeptide(L)'
;MDLKNKKILLIIGGGISAYKSLDLIRLLQRKSCSIKVILTKTGKKFVTSLSISSLSKSRVFEDTFGEKNNGKMDHINLSRWADIIVALPSTANFMSKLSRGSADDLATTVILASDKQTFLCLLYTSPSPRD
;
A
#
# COMPACT_ATOMS: atom_id res chain seq x y z
N MET A 1 -12.10 -9.54 -14.30
CA MET A 1 -12.06 -9.99 -12.88
C MET A 1 -13.12 -9.25 -12.11
N ASP A 2 -13.95 -9.99 -11.40
CA ASP A 2 -14.96 -9.37 -10.56
C ASP A 2 -14.35 -9.00 -9.22
N LEU A 3 -14.33 -7.72 -8.90
CA LEU A 3 -13.73 -7.24 -7.66
C LEU A 3 -14.72 -7.11 -6.51
N LYS A 4 -15.99 -7.39 -6.77
CA LYS A 4 -16.99 -7.25 -5.73
C LYS A 4 -16.67 -8.13 -4.53
N ASN A 5 -16.73 -7.55 -3.36
CA ASN A 5 -16.42 -8.22 -2.09
C ASN A 5 -14.98 -8.69 -1.93
N LYS A 6 -14.10 -8.30 -2.83
CA LYS A 6 -12.68 -8.62 -2.66
C LYS A 6 -12.06 -7.71 -1.61
N LYS A 7 -11.09 -8.25 -0.88
CA LYS A 7 -10.39 -7.52 0.15
C LYS A 7 -9.05 -7.07 -0.41
N ILE A 8 -8.90 -5.77 -0.55
CA ILE A 8 -7.71 -5.20 -1.18
C ILE A 8 -6.90 -4.45 -0.14
N LEU A 9 -5.65 -4.83 -0.02
CA LEU A 9 -4.70 -4.11 0.81
C LEU A 9 -3.91 -3.19 -0.10
N LEU A 10 -4.08 -1.89 0.09
CA LEU A 10 -3.42 -0.89 -0.72
C LEU A 10 -2.24 -0.33 0.05
N ILE A 11 -1.05 -0.40 -0.54
CA ILE A 11 0.15 0.16 0.05
C ILE A 11 0.48 1.43 -0.69
N ILE A 12 0.49 2.57 0.02
CA ILE A 12 0.77 3.87 -0.58
C ILE A 12 2.20 4.25 -0.24
N GLY A 13 3.04 4.24 -1.24
CA GLY A 13 4.44 4.57 -1.10
C GLY A 13 4.75 6.00 -1.46
N GLY A 14 6.03 6.36 -1.42
CA GLY A 14 6.49 7.70 -1.73
C GLY A 14 6.53 7.97 -3.21
N GLY A 15 6.24 9.18 -3.58
CA GLY A 15 6.27 9.61 -4.97
C GLY A 15 5.21 10.65 -5.21
N ILE A 16 5.45 11.53 -6.14
CA ILE A 16 4.54 12.63 -6.41
C ILE A 16 3.16 12.12 -6.84
N SER A 17 3.09 10.94 -7.43
CA SER A 17 1.82 10.38 -7.85
C SER A 17 1.06 9.68 -6.72
N ALA A 18 1.57 9.73 -5.49
CA ALA A 18 0.85 9.11 -4.37
C ALA A 18 -0.56 9.66 -4.21
N TYR A 19 -0.79 10.93 -4.58
CA TYR A 19 -2.12 11.51 -4.49
C TYR A 19 -3.14 10.76 -5.37
N LYS A 20 -2.69 10.09 -6.42
CA LYS A 20 -3.59 9.32 -7.28
C LYS A 20 -4.16 8.10 -6.57
N SER A 21 -3.53 7.70 -5.47
CA SER A 21 -4.07 6.59 -4.69
C SER A 21 -5.43 6.94 -4.11
N LEU A 22 -5.70 8.22 -3.88
CA LEU A 22 -7.00 8.63 -3.39
C LEU A 22 -8.10 8.36 -4.43
N ASP A 23 -7.79 8.59 -5.70
CA ASP A 23 -8.74 8.28 -6.78
C ASP A 23 -8.93 6.77 -6.90
N LEU A 24 -7.87 6.01 -6.71
CA LEU A 24 -7.96 4.55 -6.75
C LEU A 24 -8.86 4.03 -5.62
N ILE A 25 -8.74 4.61 -4.43
CA ILE A 25 -9.61 4.23 -3.31
C ILE A 25 -11.08 4.45 -3.69
N ARG A 26 -11.39 5.61 -4.27
CA ARG A 26 -12.76 5.89 -4.69
C ARG A 26 -13.25 4.90 -5.74
N LEU A 27 -12.39 4.57 -6.68
CA LEU A 27 -12.76 3.62 -7.73
C LEU A 27 -13.03 2.24 -7.16
N LEU A 28 -12.17 1.78 -6.26
CA LEU A 28 -12.33 0.47 -5.65
C LEU A 28 -13.58 0.41 -4.78
N GLN A 29 -13.91 1.50 -4.11
CA GLN A 29 -15.13 1.55 -3.33
C GLN A 29 -16.37 1.44 -4.22
N ARG A 30 -16.33 2.05 -5.40
CA ARG A 30 -17.43 1.91 -6.35
C ARG A 30 -17.57 0.48 -6.87
N LYS A 31 -16.48 -0.29 -6.82
CA LYS A 31 -16.50 -1.71 -7.19
C LYS A 31 -16.90 -2.61 -6.03
N SER A 32 -17.27 -2.04 -4.90
CA SER A 32 -17.69 -2.76 -3.70
C SER A 32 -16.59 -3.62 -3.09
N CYS A 33 -15.35 -3.14 -3.18
CA CYS A 33 -14.22 -3.79 -2.53
C CYS A 33 -14.13 -3.33 -1.08
N SER A 34 -13.58 -4.19 -0.23
CA SER A 34 -13.15 -3.80 1.11
C SER A 34 -11.70 -3.37 1.01
N ILE A 35 -11.36 -2.24 1.61
CA ILE A 35 -10.03 -1.67 1.46
C ILE A 35 -9.39 -1.44 2.82
N LYS A 36 -8.14 -1.84 2.96
CA LYS A 36 -7.28 -1.42 4.05
C LYS A 36 -6.04 -0.81 3.45
N VAL A 37 -5.44 0.15 4.14
CA VAL A 37 -4.33 0.90 3.59
C VAL A 37 -3.14 0.88 4.53
N ILE A 38 -1.97 0.64 3.97
CA ILE A 38 -0.70 0.87 4.66
C ILE A 38 -0.08 2.11 4.04
N LEU A 39 0.22 3.11 4.85
CA LEU A 39 0.89 4.32 4.39
C LEU A 39 2.35 4.26 4.83
N THR A 40 3.26 4.24 3.87
CA THR A 40 4.68 4.16 4.19
C THR A 40 5.21 5.49 4.69
N LYS A 41 6.39 5.48 5.30
CA LYS A 41 7.04 6.70 5.79
C LYS A 41 7.18 7.74 4.69
N THR A 42 7.64 7.31 3.52
CA THR A 42 7.81 8.23 2.41
C THR A 42 6.47 8.66 1.85
N GLY A 43 5.47 7.79 1.87
CA GLY A 43 4.13 8.15 1.41
C GLY A 43 3.51 9.27 2.23
N LYS A 44 3.83 9.34 3.52
CA LYS A 44 3.33 10.39 4.40
C LYS A 44 3.80 11.78 3.99
N LYS A 45 4.83 11.87 3.19
CA LYS A 45 5.31 13.15 2.68
C LYS A 45 4.44 13.70 1.56
N PHE A 46 3.58 12.88 1.00
CA PHE A 46 2.75 13.27 -0.15
C PHE A 46 1.26 13.27 0.14
N VAL A 47 0.80 12.36 0.99
CA VAL A 47 -0.61 12.30 1.39
C VAL A 47 -0.68 12.10 2.90
N THR A 48 -1.82 12.44 3.48
CA THR A 48 -1.99 12.32 4.92
C THR A 48 -2.84 11.11 5.29
N SER A 49 -2.59 10.58 6.48
CA SER A 49 -3.44 9.50 7.00
C SER A 49 -4.89 9.95 7.11
N LEU A 50 -5.10 11.21 7.44
CA LEU A 50 -6.45 11.74 7.59
C LEU A 50 -7.20 11.71 6.26
N SER A 51 -6.57 12.15 5.17
CA SER A 51 -7.24 12.14 3.87
C SER A 51 -7.56 10.72 3.42
N ILE A 52 -6.67 9.78 3.69
CA ILE A 52 -6.87 8.39 3.32
C ILE A 52 -7.99 7.77 4.15
N SER A 53 -7.96 7.95 5.47
CA SER A 53 -8.97 7.34 6.33
C SER A 53 -10.35 7.93 6.07
N SER A 54 -10.42 9.21 5.72
CA SER A 54 -11.69 9.84 5.38
C SER A 54 -12.32 9.22 4.14
N LEU A 55 -11.51 8.86 3.16
CA LEU A 55 -12.00 8.25 1.94
C LEU A 55 -12.26 6.76 2.11
N SER A 56 -11.33 6.04 2.70
CA SER A 56 -11.43 4.58 2.81
C SER A 56 -12.39 4.16 3.91
N LYS A 57 -12.70 5.06 4.83
CA LYS A 57 -13.57 4.80 5.99
C LYS A 57 -13.04 3.64 6.82
N SER A 58 -11.74 3.45 6.82
CA SER A 58 -11.12 2.43 7.63
C SER A 58 -9.80 2.95 8.18
N ARG A 59 -9.26 2.21 9.13
CA ARG A 59 -8.02 2.60 9.78
C ARG A 59 -6.87 2.53 8.79
N VAL A 60 -6.00 3.55 8.84
CA VAL A 60 -4.77 3.56 8.06
C VAL A 60 -3.66 2.98 8.94
N PHE A 61 -2.95 2.00 8.42
CA PHE A 61 -1.82 1.41 9.11
C PHE A 61 -0.56 2.14 8.67
N GLU A 62 0.16 2.70 9.64
CA GLU A 62 1.39 3.42 9.33
C GLU A 62 2.59 2.53 9.50
N ASP A 63 3.65 2.90 8.81
CA ASP A 63 4.84 2.09 8.75
C ASP A 63 5.73 2.38 9.94
N THR A 64 5.25 2.11 11.14
CA THR A 64 6.00 2.37 12.36
C THR A 64 6.48 1.06 12.95
N PHE A 65 7.41 0.46 12.26
CA PHE A 65 7.91 -0.82 12.70
C PHE A 65 8.80 -0.62 13.91
N GLY A 66 8.57 -1.39 14.94
CA GLY A 66 9.39 -1.32 16.14
C GLY A 66 8.81 -0.51 17.27
N GLU A 67 7.74 0.23 17.03
CA GLU A 67 7.08 0.93 18.11
C GLU A 67 5.96 0.07 18.64
N LYS A 68 6.07 -0.31 19.88
CA LYS A 68 5.05 -1.07 20.55
C LYS A 68 4.77 -2.40 19.85
N ASN A 69 4.10 -3.26 20.51
CA ASN A 69 3.91 -4.63 20.04
C ASN A 69 2.97 -4.78 18.87
N ASN A 70 2.35 -3.70 18.43
CA ASN A 70 1.29 -3.80 17.44
C ASN A 70 1.79 -4.12 16.03
N GLY A 71 3.03 -3.79 15.73
CA GLY A 71 3.56 -4.00 14.38
C GLY A 71 3.64 -5.46 13.97
N LYS A 72 3.97 -6.34 14.91
CA LYS A 72 4.10 -7.77 14.60
C LYS A 72 2.76 -8.41 14.30
N MET A 73 1.74 -8.03 15.05
CA MET A 73 0.41 -8.60 14.84
C MET A 73 -0.20 -8.07 13.55
N ASP A 74 0.08 -6.81 13.23
CA ASP A 74 -0.51 -6.21 12.05
C ASP A 74 -0.05 -6.89 10.76
N HIS A 75 1.22 -7.25 10.64
CA HIS A 75 1.67 -7.86 9.38
C HIS A 75 1.05 -9.23 9.17
N ILE A 76 0.84 -10.00 10.24
CA ILE A 76 0.19 -11.30 10.12
C ILE A 76 -1.28 -11.12 9.74
N ASN A 77 -1.97 -10.24 10.44
CA ASN A 77 -3.39 -10.01 10.19
C ASN A 77 -3.63 -9.47 8.79
N LEU A 78 -2.82 -8.52 8.35
CA LEU A 78 -3.00 -7.91 7.05
C LEU A 78 -2.67 -8.87 5.92
N SER A 79 -1.61 -9.67 6.08
CA SER A 79 -1.23 -10.62 5.03
C SER A 79 -2.30 -11.69 4.85
N ARG A 80 -2.99 -12.07 5.92
CA ARG A 80 -4.06 -13.06 5.85
C ARG A 80 -5.39 -12.45 5.41
N TRP A 81 -5.62 -11.21 5.76
CA TRP A 81 -6.88 -10.53 5.42
C TRP A 81 -7.02 -10.29 3.93
N ALA A 82 -5.94 -9.91 3.28
CA ALA A 82 -6.02 -9.43 1.91
C ALA A 82 -6.24 -10.57 0.91
N ASP A 83 -7.11 -10.32 -0.05
CA ASP A 83 -7.21 -11.20 -1.21
C ASP A 83 -6.21 -10.76 -2.27
N ILE A 84 -5.97 -9.47 -2.37
CA ILE A 84 -5.05 -8.87 -3.35
C ILE A 84 -4.31 -7.74 -2.66
N ILE A 85 -3.02 -7.63 -2.96
CA ILE A 85 -2.19 -6.53 -2.46
C ILE A 85 -1.79 -5.66 -3.64
N VAL A 86 -1.94 -4.35 -3.49
CA VAL A 86 -1.56 -3.38 -4.53
C VAL A 86 -0.66 -2.34 -3.91
N ALA A 87 0.53 -2.16 -4.47
CA ALA A 87 1.46 -1.11 -4.03
C ALA A 87 1.48 0.01 -5.07
N LEU A 88 1.16 1.22 -4.63
CA LEU A 88 1.01 2.38 -5.52
C LEU A 88 1.44 3.66 -4.81
N PRO A 89 2.34 4.42 -5.32
CA PRO A 89 3.29 4.05 -6.36
C PRO A 89 4.38 3.15 -5.80
N SER A 90 4.92 2.30 -6.65
CA SER A 90 6.01 1.43 -6.24
C SER A 90 7.32 2.07 -6.70
N THR A 91 8.17 2.43 -5.76
CA THR A 91 9.43 3.07 -6.09
C THR A 91 10.51 2.02 -6.34
N ALA A 92 11.59 2.44 -6.98
CA ALA A 92 12.73 1.56 -7.21
C ALA A 92 13.31 1.06 -5.89
N ASN A 93 13.35 1.91 -4.87
CA ASN A 93 13.85 1.52 -3.56
C ASN A 93 12.97 0.44 -2.94
N PHE A 94 11.65 0.61 -3.04
CA PHE A 94 10.71 -0.38 -2.51
C PHE A 94 10.88 -1.72 -3.22
N MET A 95 10.96 -1.69 -4.54
CA MET A 95 11.15 -2.92 -5.32
C MET A 95 12.49 -3.58 -5.03
N SER A 96 13.52 -2.78 -4.82
CA SER A 96 14.83 -3.29 -4.44
C SER A 96 14.78 -4.02 -3.11
N LYS A 97 14.07 -3.45 -2.13
CA LYS A 97 13.90 -4.11 -0.83
C LYS A 97 13.21 -5.46 -0.98
N LEU A 98 12.15 -5.50 -1.77
CA LEU A 98 11.41 -6.74 -1.99
C LEU A 98 12.29 -7.79 -2.65
N SER A 99 13.07 -7.41 -3.65
CA SER A 99 13.91 -8.37 -4.36
C SER A 99 15.01 -8.95 -3.48
N ARG A 100 15.44 -8.21 -2.47
CA ARG A 100 16.45 -8.70 -1.52
C ARG A 100 15.82 -9.45 -0.34
N GLY A 101 14.49 -9.53 -0.28
CA GLY A 101 13.83 -10.11 0.86
C GLY A 101 13.96 -9.28 2.13
N SER A 102 14.13 -7.98 1.98
CA SER A 102 14.35 -7.08 3.11
C SER A 102 13.02 -6.68 3.71
N ALA A 103 12.69 -7.22 4.87
CA ALA A 103 11.42 -6.96 5.54
C ALA A 103 11.66 -5.99 6.70
N ASP A 104 12.06 -4.77 6.37
CA ASP A 104 12.44 -3.79 7.39
C ASP A 104 11.33 -2.79 7.73
N ASP A 105 10.17 -2.91 7.11
CA ASP A 105 9.01 -2.08 7.44
C ASP A 105 7.74 -2.90 7.30
N LEU A 106 6.61 -2.31 7.67
CA LEU A 106 5.35 -3.03 7.66
C LEU A 106 4.96 -3.46 6.24
N ALA A 107 5.11 -2.56 5.27
CA ALA A 107 4.71 -2.84 3.91
C ALA A 107 5.47 -4.02 3.30
N THR A 108 6.80 -4.00 3.38
CA THR A 108 7.60 -5.08 2.83
C THR A 108 7.37 -6.38 3.59
N THR A 109 7.19 -6.29 4.90
CA THR A 109 6.94 -7.47 5.72
C THR A 109 5.64 -8.15 5.33
N VAL A 110 4.59 -7.38 5.11
CA VAL A 110 3.29 -7.93 4.72
C VAL A 110 3.39 -8.63 3.36
N ILE A 111 4.03 -7.98 2.39
CA ILE A 111 4.16 -8.57 1.06
C ILE A 111 4.95 -9.88 1.11
N LEU A 112 6.07 -9.87 1.83
CA LEU A 112 6.93 -11.06 1.89
C LEU A 112 6.28 -12.19 2.68
N ALA A 113 5.39 -11.87 3.61
CA ALA A 113 4.70 -12.89 4.39
C ALA A 113 3.45 -13.41 3.69
N SER A 114 2.98 -12.75 2.65
CA SER A 114 1.72 -13.11 2.00
C SER A 114 1.93 -14.13 0.91
N ASP A 115 0.96 -15.02 0.74
CA ASP A 115 0.93 -15.93 -0.39
C ASP A 115 -0.04 -15.41 -1.46
N LYS A 116 -0.55 -14.20 -1.30
CA LYS A 116 -1.53 -13.65 -2.22
C LYS A 116 -0.85 -12.89 -3.36
N GLN A 117 -1.62 -12.63 -4.40
CA GLN A 117 -1.12 -11.92 -5.55
C GLN A 117 -0.84 -10.45 -5.19
N THR A 118 0.32 -9.95 -5.61
CA THR A 118 0.72 -8.57 -5.37
C THR A 118 0.96 -7.86 -6.68
N PHE A 119 0.32 -6.71 -6.84
CA PHE A 119 0.52 -5.86 -8.02
C PHE A 119 1.36 -4.65 -7.61
N LEU A 120 2.49 -4.48 -8.26
CA LEU A 120 3.37 -3.34 -8.03
C LEU A 120 3.16 -2.35 -9.17
N CYS A 121 2.53 -1.22 -8.86
CA CYS A 121 2.24 -0.22 -9.88
C CYS A 121 3.36 0.79 -9.97
N LEU A 122 4.09 0.73 -11.07
CA LEU A 122 5.10 1.71 -11.37
C LEU A 122 4.43 2.88 -12.04
N LEU A 123 4.38 3.99 -11.36
CA LEU A 123 3.89 5.19 -12.00
C LEU A 123 5.06 5.91 -12.58
N TYR A 124 5.14 5.82 -13.85
CA TYR A 124 6.05 6.55 -14.63
C TYR A 124 5.56 7.94 -14.75
N THR A 125 6.12 8.81 -14.01
CA THR A 125 5.94 10.16 -14.38
C THR A 125 6.76 10.29 -15.62
N SER A 126 6.14 10.68 -16.62
CA SER A 126 6.74 10.92 -17.84
C SER A 126 8.06 11.53 -17.67
N PRO A 127 9.01 10.91 -18.13
CA PRO A 127 10.27 11.47 -18.08
C PRO A 127 10.26 12.65 -18.89
N SER A 128 10.84 13.52 -18.41
CA SER A 128 11.18 14.53 -19.25
C SER A 128 11.92 13.97 -20.36
N PRO A 129 11.80 14.56 -21.36
CA PRO A 129 12.42 14.12 -22.49
C PRO A 129 13.87 14.13 -22.33
N ARG A 130 14.33 14.06 -21.87
CA ARG A 130 15.27 13.98 -21.68
C ARG A 130 15.35 13.34 -20.90
N ASP A 131 14.97 12.86 -20.68
CA ASP A 131 14.95 12.18 -19.80
C ASP A 131 15.12 11.32 -20.15
#